data_8e0d075c64244d8a05251ea5245dc3fd
#
_entry.id   8e0d075c64244d8a05251ea5245dc3fd
#
_cell.length_a   1.000
_cell.length_b   1.000
_cell.length_c   1.000
_cell.angle_alpha   90.00
_cell.angle_beta   90.00
_cell.angle_gamma   90.00
#
_symmetry.space_group_name_H-M   'P 1'
#
loop_
_entity.id
_entity.type
_entity.pdbx_description
1 polymer ?
#
loop_
_entity_poly.entity_id
_entity_poly.type
_entity_poly.pdbx_seq_one_letter_code
_entity_poly.pdbx_strand_id
1 'polypeptide(L)'
;MHQTLGFLILRRIKRLGEQTFGFVANDYAILISFAEEINDVDFLLSEELLIDDLYEWLEETPLLKRLFREVAMISGLIYKKLPGSQKTGKQITFNTDLIFDVLRKHEPDHILLKTTLENAKDSLIDIKRLASFIDRIKDNINVQCLQRASALAFPLLFEYNTEVLNKTDLDNFYLERLEHSLLKEINAV
;
A
#
# COMPACT_ATOMS: atom_id res chain seq x y z
N MET A 1 3.41 -7.44 7.93
CA MET A 1 2.09 -7.33 8.57
C MET A 1 1.54 -5.91 8.48
N HIS A 2 2.22 -4.86 8.95
CA HIS A 2 1.71 -3.48 8.92
C HIS A 2 1.42 -2.97 7.51
N GLN A 3 2.20 -3.34 6.51
CA GLN A 3 1.90 -3.02 5.12
C GLN A 3 0.57 -3.65 4.66
N THR A 4 0.33 -4.92 4.98
CA THR A 4 -0.93 -5.60 4.66
C THR A 4 -2.12 -4.93 5.35
N LEU A 5 -1.95 -4.54 6.62
CA LEU A 5 -2.96 -3.78 7.37
C LEU A 5 -3.20 -2.39 6.73
N GLY A 6 -2.15 -1.70 6.32
CA GLY A 6 -2.27 -0.42 5.61
C GLY A 6 -3.09 -0.55 4.32
N PHE A 7 -2.86 -1.57 3.53
CA PHE A 7 -3.64 -1.85 2.31
C PHE A 7 -5.11 -2.15 2.61
N LEU A 8 -5.39 -2.94 3.64
CA LEU A 8 -6.76 -3.21 4.11
C LEU A 8 -7.47 -1.93 4.49
N ILE A 9 -6.83 -1.09 5.31
CA ILE A 9 -7.44 0.16 5.77
C ILE A 9 -7.68 1.10 4.57
N LEU A 10 -6.72 1.25 3.65
CA LEU A 10 -6.94 2.06 2.44
C LEU A 10 -8.14 1.57 1.63
N ARG A 11 -8.31 0.26 1.48
CA ARG A 11 -9.43 -0.33 0.76
C ARG A 11 -10.76 0.01 1.45
N ARG A 12 -10.80 -0.10 2.77
CA ARG A 12 -11.99 0.18 3.58
C ARG A 12 -12.36 1.66 3.58
N ILE A 13 -11.38 2.55 3.68
CA ILE A 13 -11.59 4.01 3.54
C ILE A 13 -12.19 4.33 2.17
N LYS A 14 -11.65 3.73 1.10
CA LYS A 14 -12.19 3.90 -0.26
C LYS A 14 -13.63 3.36 -0.38
N ARG A 15 -13.96 2.26 0.32
CA ARG A 15 -15.33 1.71 0.36
C ARG A 15 -16.30 2.65 1.08
N LEU A 16 -15.85 3.41 2.08
CA LEU A 16 -16.62 4.47 2.73
C LEU A 16 -16.83 5.70 1.82
N GLY A 17 -16.23 5.73 0.65
CA GLY A 17 -16.34 6.84 -0.30
C GLY A 17 -15.30 7.94 -0.09
N GLU A 18 -14.39 7.76 0.88
CA GLU A 18 -13.38 8.73 1.23
C GLU A 18 -12.14 8.65 0.33
N GLN A 19 -11.52 9.81 0.08
CA GLN A 19 -10.28 9.89 -0.68
C GLN A 19 -9.08 9.64 0.23
N THR A 20 -8.18 8.77 -0.23
CA THR A 20 -6.91 8.48 0.43
C THR A 20 -5.76 9.00 -0.41
N PHE A 21 -4.73 9.53 0.27
CA PHE A 21 -3.51 10.02 -0.40
C PHE A 21 -2.35 9.02 -0.30
N GLY A 22 -2.48 8.00 0.54
CA GLY A 22 -1.49 6.94 0.72
C GLY A 22 -1.23 6.62 2.18
N PHE A 23 -0.25 5.74 2.41
CA PHE A 23 0.20 5.38 3.75
C PHE A 23 1.69 5.06 3.77
N VAL A 24 2.28 5.18 4.95
CA VAL A 24 3.62 4.70 5.28
C VAL A 24 3.53 3.81 6.52
N ALA A 25 4.26 2.73 6.54
CA ALA A 25 4.24 1.79 7.65
C ALA A 25 5.64 1.32 8.01
N ASN A 26 5.96 1.36 9.28
CA ASN A 26 7.14 0.74 9.86
C ASN A 26 6.75 -0.44 10.78
N ASP A 27 7.71 -0.98 11.54
CA ASP A 27 7.45 -2.13 12.42
C ASP A 27 6.53 -1.82 13.61
N TYR A 28 6.32 -0.55 13.94
CA TYR A 28 5.62 -0.11 15.16
C TYR A 28 4.32 0.64 14.88
N ALA A 29 4.21 1.30 13.73
CA ALA A 29 3.09 2.18 13.45
C ALA A 29 2.79 2.27 11.95
N ILE A 30 1.58 2.75 11.66
CA ILE A 30 1.10 3.04 10.30
C ILE A 30 0.58 4.47 10.31
N LEU A 31 1.02 5.26 9.35
CA LEU A 31 0.47 6.58 9.07
C LEU A 31 -0.35 6.48 7.79
N ILE A 32 -1.60 6.91 7.84
CA ILE A 32 -2.51 6.93 6.70
C ILE A 32 -2.99 8.36 6.50
N SER A 33 -2.92 8.85 5.26
CA SER A 33 -3.41 10.18 4.90
C SER A 33 -4.70 10.07 4.09
N PHE A 34 -5.72 10.79 4.52
CA PHE A 34 -7.06 10.82 3.89
C PHE A 34 -7.67 12.22 4.00
N ALA A 35 -8.74 12.48 3.23
CA ALA A 35 -9.27 13.83 3.06
C ALA A 35 -10.17 14.28 4.20
N GLU A 36 -11.05 13.41 4.71
CA GLU A 36 -12.09 13.76 5.68
C GLU A 36 -11.98 12.91 6.96
N GLU A 37 -12.56 13.38 8.04
CA GLU A 37 -12.53 12.68 9.33
C GLU A 37 -13.32 11.37 9.26
N ILE A 38 -12.69 10.28 9.71
CA ILE A 38 -13.30 8.95 9.74
C ILE A 38 -13.86 8.70 11.13
N ASN A 39 -15.18 8.51 11.21
CA ASN A 39 -15.87 8.29 12.46
C ASN A 39 -15.94 6.81 12.88
N ASP A 40 -15.82 5.88 11.92
CA ASP A 40 -15.95 4.44 12.16
C ASP A 40 -14.59 3.73 12.09
N VAL A 41 -13.81 3.86 13.15
CA VAL A 41 -12.50 3.21 13.27
C VAL A 41 -12.68 1.70 13.51
N ASP A 42 -13.76 1.28 14.15
CA ASP A 42 -14.03 -0.13 14.45
C ASP A 42 -14.26 -0.92 13.16
N PHE A 43 -14.96 -0.33 12.19
CA PHE A 43 -15.11 -0.93 10.85
C PHE A 43 -13.75 -1.11 10.16
N LEU A 44 -12.86 -0.14 10.26
CA LEU A 44 -11.53 -0.21 9.63
C LEU A 44 -10.68 -1.37 10.16
N LEU A 45 -10.91 -1.78 11.40
CA LEU A 45 -10.15 -2.82 12.10
C LEU A 45 -11.00 -4.07 12.39
N SER A 46 -12.17 -4.23 11.76
CA SER A 46 -13.01 -5.40 11.93
C SER A 46 -12.48 -6.64 11.18
N GLU A 47 -12.91 -7.84 11.60
CA GLU A 47 -12.66 -9.08 10.87
C GLU A 47 -13.60 -9.28 9.67
N GLU A 48 -14.70 -8.54 9.65
CA GLU A 48 -15.68 -8.64 8.58
C GLU A 48 -15.06 -8.32 7.21
N LEU A 49 -15.37 -9.15 6.23
CA LEU A 49 -14.89 -9.00 4.84
C LEU A 49 -13.38 -8.87 4.67
N LEU A 50 -12.58 -9.26 5.68
CA LEU A 50 -11.12 -9.12 5.66
C LEU A 50 -10.49 -9.73 4.40
N ILE A 51 -10.88 -10.94 4.05
CA ILE A 51 -10.33 -11.69 2.92
C ILE A 51 -10.79 -11.05 1.61
N ASP A 52 -12.06 -10.71 1.51
CA ASP A 52 -12.66 -10.13 0.30
C ASP A 52 -12.05 -8.74 0.02
N ASP A 53 -11.92 -7.89 1.05
CA ASP A 53 -11.30 -6.57 0.94
C ASP A 53 -9.85 -6.64 0.45
N LEU A 54 -9.07 -7.60 0.96
CA LEU A 54 -7.68 -7.77 0.54
C LEU A 54 -7.56 -8.31 -0.88
N TYR A 55 -8.44 -9.21 -1.29
CA TYR A 55 -8.44 -9.74 -2.65
C TYR A 55 -8.89 -8.70 -3.66
N GLU A 56 -9.94 -7.94 -3.37
CA GLU A 56 -10.37 -6.82 -4.21
C GLU A 56 -9.26 -5.77 -4.34
N TRP A 57 -8.58 -5.43 -3.24
CA TRP A 57 -7.44 -4.53 -3.29
C TRP A 57 -6.33 -5.09 -4.18
N LEU A 58 -6.00 -6.38 -4.04
CA LEU A 58 -4.94 -7.04 -4.80
C LEU A 58 -5.22 -6.99 -6.30
N GLU A 59 -6.47 -7.22 -6.71
CA GLU A 59 -6.86 -7.19 -8.12
C GLU A 59 -6.82 -5.79 -8.73
N GLU A 60 -7.09 -4.75 -7.95
CA GLU A 60 -7.05 -3.35 -8.41
C GLU A 60 -5.64 -2.74 -8.38
N THR A 61 -4.70 -3.34 -7.64
CA THR A 61 -3.39 -2.74 -7.43
C THR A 61 -2.45 -2.89 -8.63
N PRO A 62 -1.62 -1.87 -8.94
CA PRO A 62 -0.55 -1.99 -9.93
C PRO A 62 0.53 -3.03 -9.56
N LEU A 63 0.58 -3.47 -8.29
CA LEU A 63 1.51 -4.50 -7.84
C LEU A 63 1.28 -5.84 -8.54
N LEU A 64 0.04 -6.17 -8.87
CA LEU A 64 -0.28 -7.40 -9.59
C LEU A 64 0.37 -7.41 -10.99
N LYS A 65 0.37 -6.28 -11.70
CA LYS A 65 1.09 -6.14 -13.00
C LYS A 65 2.60 -6.34 -12.84
N ARG A 66 3.15 -5.85 -11.72
CA ARG A 66 4.59 -6.03 -11.42
C ARG A 66 4.93 -7.50 -11.21
N LEU A 67 4.13 -8.24 -10.44
CA LEU A 67 4.31 -9.67 -10.23
C LEU A 67 4.07 -10.47 -11.53
N PHE A 68 3.07 -10.11 -12.31
CA PHE A 68 2.84 -10.73 -13.62
C PHE A 68 4.07 -10.62 -14.53
N ARG A 69 4.81 -9.51 -14.45
CA ARG A 69 6.05 -9.34 -15.22
C ARG A 69 7.10 -10.40 -14.88
N GLU A 70 7.22 -10.74 -13.59
CA GLU A 70 8.13 -11.80 -13.14
C GLU A 70 7.68 -13.16 -13.65
N VAL A 71 6.39 -13.48 -13.52
CA VAL A 71 5.79 -14.70 -14.02
C VAL A 71 5.93 -14.81 -15.54
N ALA A 72 5.70 -13.73 -16.29
CA ALA A 72 5.84 -13.69 -17.75
C ALA A 72 7.29 -13.90 -18.22
N MET A 73 8.27 -13.44 -17.46
CA MET A 73 9.69 -13.69 -17.75
C MET A 73 10.08 -15.12 -17.43
N ILE A 74 9.65 -15.67 -16.29
CA ILE A 74 9.95 -17.06 -15.87
C ILE A 74 9.31 -18.07 -16.83
N SER A 75 8.08 -17.82 -17.27
CA SER A 75 7.37 -18.68 -18.22
C SER A 75 7.92 -18.59 -19.64
N GLY A 76 8.85 -17.67 -19.92
CA GLY A 76 9.38 -17.46 -21.27
C GLY A 76 8.43 -16.73 -22.21
N LEU A 77 7.33 -16.16 -21.71
CA LEU A 77 6.42 -15.33 -22.52
C LEU A 77 7.11 -14.06 -23.01
N ILE A 78 8.01 -13.52 -22.18
CA ILE A 78 8.81 -12.36 -22.53
C ILE A 78 10.28 -12.62 -22.21
N TYR A 79 11.14 -12.41 -23.23
CA TYR A 79 12.59 -12.50 -23.08
C TYR A 79 13.20 -11.12 -22.92
N LYS A 80 14.09 -10.98 -21.94
CA LYS A 80 14.88 -9.78 -21.72
C LYS A 80 16.04 -9.65 -22.73
N LYS A 81 16.67 -10.79 -23.04
CA LYS A 81 17.80 -10.89 -23.97
C LYS A 81 17.56 -12.04 -24.95
N LEU A 82 17.72 -11.76 -26.23
CA LEU A 82 17.80 -12.76 -27.30
C LEU A 82 19.15 -12.55 -28.01
N PRO A 83 19.72 -13.56 -28.69
CA PRO A 83 20.90 -13.37 -29.51
C PRO A 83 20.69 -12.24 -30.52
N GLY A 84 21.53 -11.22 -30.47
CA GLY A 84 21.44 -10.04 -31.37
C GLY A 84 20.37 -9.00 -30.98
N SER A 85 19.58 -9.18 -29.91
CA SER A 85 18.57 -8.21 -29.48
C SER A 85 18.44 -8.14 -27.97
N GLN A 86 18.43 -6.92 -27.42
CA GLN A 86 18.19 -6.67 -26.00
C GLN A 86 17.08 -5.64 -25.83
N LYS A 87 16.00 -6.01 -25.10
CA LYS A 87 14.92 -5.09 -24.76
C LYS A 87 15.29 -4.22 -23.57
N THR A 88 14.93 -2.95 -23.62
CA THR A 88 15.06 -2.06 -22.47
C THR A 88 14.03 -2.39 -21.38
N GLY A 89 14.29 -2.00 -20.12
CA GLY A 89 13.34 -2.19 -19.03
C GLY A 89 11.96 -1.58 -19.33
N LYS A 90 11.92 -0.39 -19.95
CA LYS A 90 10.67 0.27 -20.36
C LYS A 90 9.87 -0.54 -21.39
N GLN A 91 10.55 -1.13 -22.38
CA GLN A 91 9.91 -1.99 -23.38
C GLN A 91 9.33 -3.28 -22.77
N ILE A 92 10.05 -3.88 -21.82
CA ILE A 92 9.58 -5.06 -21.10
C ILE A 92 8.33 -4.70 -20.30
N THR A 93 8.36 -3.61 -19.54
CA THR A 93 7.21 -3.14 -18.75
C THR A 93 5.99 -2.90 -19.63
N PHE A 94 6.15 -2.13 -20.71
CA PHE A 94 5.04 -1.84 -21.62
C PHE A 94 4.44 -3.12 -22.23
N ASN A 95 5.27 -4.02 -22.73
CA ASN A 95 4.79 -5.26 -23.34
C ASN A 95 4.10 -6.17 -22.33
N THR A 96 4.62 -6.30 -21.11
CA THR A 96 4.00 -7.12 -20.07
C THR A 96 2.68 -6.55 -19.58
N ASP A 97 2.60 -5.23 -19.40
CA ASP A 97 1.39 -4.55 -18.97
C ASP A 97 0.28 -4.70 -20.01
N LEU A 98 0.63 -4.57 -21.31
CA LEU A 98 -0.32 -4.80 -22.40
C LEU A 98 -0.83 -6.26 -22.43
N ILE A 99 0.07 -7.24 -22.31
CA ILE A 99 -0.31 -8.66 -22.29
C ILE A 99 -1.20 -8.95 -21.08
N PHE A 100 -0.86 -8.42 -19.89
CA PHE A 100 -1.67 -8.57 -18.70
C PHE A 100 -3.09 -8.06 -18.92
N ASP A 101 -3.25 -6.84 -19.46
CA ASP A 101 -4.56 -6.24 -19.69
C ASP A 101 -5.37 -7.00 -20.75
N VAL A 102 -4.71 -7.51 -21.80
CA VAL A 102 -5.36 -8.37 -22.82
C VAL A 102 -5.82 -9.69 -22.23
N LEU A 103 -4.96 -10.39 -21.47
CA LEU A 103 -5.31 -11.66 -20.84
C LEU A 103 -6.45 -11.44 -19.83
N ARG A 104 -6.36 -10.43 -18.99
CA ARG A 104 -7.41 -10.12 -18.00
C ARG A 104 -8.77 -9.87 -18.65
N LYS A 105 -8.76 -9.23 -19.82
CA LYS A 105 -10.01 -8.91 -20.55
C LYS A 105 -10.59 -10.09 -21.32
N HIS A 106 -9.77 -10.92 -21.94
CA HIS A 106 -10.20 -11.94 -22.89
C HIS A 106 -10.10 -13.35 -22.36
N GLU A 107 -9.15 -13.61 -21.46
CA GLU A 107 -8.89 -14.92 -20.85
C GLU A 107 -8.63 -14.79 -19.34
N PRO A 108 -9.63 -14.38 -18.54
CA PRO A 108 -9.43 -14.13 -17.10
C PRO A 108 -8.96 -15.37 -16.34
N ASP A 109 -9.26 -16.57 -16.87
CA ASP A 109 -8.85 -17.85 -16.30
C ASP A 109 -7.47 -18.34 -16.75
N HIS A 110 -6.73 -17.54 -17.51
CA HIS A 110 -5.41 -17.90 -18.02
C HIS A 110 -4.45 -18.31 -16.90
N ILE A 111 -3.69 -19.40 -17.10
CA ILE A 111 -2.82 -19.97 -16.06
C ILE A 111 -1.81 -18.95 -15.49
N LEU A 112 -1.24 -18.06 -16.31
CA LEU A 112 -0.29 -17.07 -15.86
C LEU A 112 -0.93 -16.01 -14.94
N LEU A 113 -2.20 -15.65 -15.16
CA LEU A 113 -2.94 -14.77 -14.27
C LEU A 113 -3.23 -15.45 -12.93
N LYS A 114 -3.67 -16.71 -12.95
CA LYS A 114 -3.89 -17.51 -11.74
C LYS A 114 -2.60 -17.67 -10.93
N THR A 115 -1.50 -18.06 -11.56
CA THR A 115 -0.19 -18.17 -10.90
C THR A 115 0.27 -16.81 -10.33
N THR A 116 0.03 -15.72 -11.04
CA THR A 116 0.36 -14.37 -10.54
C THR A 116 -0.43 -14.03 -9.29
N LEU A 117 -1.73 -14.34 -9.29
CA LEU A 117 -2.59 -14.08 -8.14
C LEU A 117 -2.20 -14.95 -6.93
N GLU A 118 -1.88 -16.22 -7.13
CA GLU A 118 -1.39 -17.12 -6.08
C GLU A 118 -0.07 -16.61 -5.48
N ASN A 119 0.91 -16.28 -6.33
CA ASN A 119 2.18 -15.69 -5.87
C ASN A 119 1.96 -14.37 -5.12
N ALA A 120 0.99 -13.56 -5.54
CA ALA A 120 0.65 -12.32 -4.87
C ALA A 120 0.05 -12.57 -3.47
N LYS A 121 -0.84 -13.56 -3.35
CA LYS A 121 -1.42 -13.97 -2.07
C LYS A 121 -0.34 -14.42 -1.09
N ASP A 122 0.59 -15.23 -1.55
CA ASP A 122 1.66 -15.78 -0.70
C ASP A 122 2.71 -14.74 -0.31
N SER A 123 3.02 -13.82 -1.21
CA SER A 123 4.12 -12.87 -1.00
C SER A 123 3.71 -11.52 -0.39
N LEU A 124 2.50 -11.04 -0.71
CA LEU A 124 2.06 -9.70 -0.31
C LEU A 124 1.07 -9.72 0.87
N ILE A 125 0.35 -10.81 1.06
CA ILE A 125 -0.77 -10.86 2.01
C ILE A 125 -0.57 -11.97 3.04
N ASP A 126 -0.16 -11.60 4.24
CA ASP A 126 -0.13 -12.50 5.40
C ASP A 126 -1.49 -12.46 6.13
N ILE A 127 -2.51 -13.07 5.49
CA ILE A 127 -3.90 -13.05 5.98
C ILE A 127 -4.00 -13.68 7.39
N LYS A 128 -3.33 -14.80 7.62
CA LYS A 128 -3.42 -15.51 8.91
C LYS A 128 -2.90 -14.66 10.06
N ARG A 129 -1.76 -14.01 9.84
CA ARG A 129 -1.14 -13.15 10.83
C ARG A 129 -1.94 -11.88 11.05
N LEU A 130 -2.54 -11.33 9.98
CA LEU A 130 -3.39 -10.15 10.07
C LEU A 130 -4.69 -10.44 10.80
N ALA A 131 -5.39 -11.54 10.48
CA ALA A 131 -6.61 -11.95 11.19
C ALA A 131 -6.34 -12.17 12.68
N SER A 132 -5.28 -12.91 13.03
CA SER A 132 -4.88 -13.10 14.42
C SER A 132 -4.51 -11.79 15.13
N PHE A 133 -3.97 -10.81 14.43
CA PHE A 133 -3.69 -9.49 14.97
C PHE A 133 -4.98 -8.72 15.24
N ILE A 134 -5.89 -8.66 14.28
CA ILE A 134 -7.18 -7.96 14.40
C ILE A 134 -8.01 -8.56 15.56
N ASP A 135 -8.13 -9.90 15.63
CA ASP A 135 -8.82 -10.58 16.73
C ASP A 135 -8.26 -10.20 18.12
N ARG A 136 -6.95 -10.04 18.21
CA ARG A 136 -6.30 -9.66 19.48
C ARG A 136 -6.55 -8.21 19.89
N ILE A 137 -6.73 -7.29 18.94
CA ILE A 137 -6.86 -5.85 19.23
C ILE A 137 -8.30 -5.36 19.31
N LYS A 138 -9.28 -6.11 18.80
CA LYS A 138 -10.69 -5.67 18.66
C LYS A 138 -11.29 -5.06 19.93
N ASP A 139 -10.93 -5.57 21.11
CA ASP A 139 -11.46 -5.10 22.41
C ASP A 139 -10.51 -4.07 23.09
N ASN A 140 -9.41 -3.69 22.44
CA ASN A 140 -8.36 -2.83 23.00
C ASN A 140 -8.03 -1.64 22.12
N ILE A 141 -8.97 -1.18 21.32
CA ILE A 141 -8.79 -0.01 20.45
C ILE A 141 -9.05 1.24 21.28
N ASN A 142 -8.08 2.16 21.32
CA ASN A 142 -8.20 3.46 21.96
C ASN A 142 -8.04 4.56 20.90
N VAL A 143 -9.12 5.30 20.66
CA VAL A 143 -9.14 6.39 19.67
C VAL A 143 -8.92 7.72 20.39
N GLN A 144 -7.92 8.48 19.95
CA GLN A 144 -7.61 9.82 20.46
C GLN A 144 -7.55 10.83 19.32
N CYS A 145 -8.38 11.84 19.38
CA CYS A 145 -8.34 12.96 18.45
C CYS A 145 -7.36 14.03 18.96
N LEU A 146 -6.33 14.28 18.18
CA LEU A 146 -5.30 15.27 18.49
C LEU A 146 -5.39 16.45 17.53
N GLN A 147 -5.26 17.68 18.04
CA GLN A 147 -5.21 18.88 17.20
C GLN A 147 -3.88 19.02 16.44
N ARG A 148 -2.84 18.30 16.89
CA ARG A 148 -1.50 18.29 16.28
C ARG A 148 -0.96 16.88 16.28
N ALA A 149 -0.09 16.61 15.33
CA ALA A 149 0.61 15.31 15.27
C ALA A 149 1.47 15.11 16.54
N SER A 150 1.41 13.90 17.11
CA SER A 150 2.26 13.55 18.26
C SER A 150 3.72 13.37 17.85
N ALA A 151 4.64 13.50 18.80
CA ALA A 151 6.05 13.23 18.58
C ALA A 151 6.33 11.79 18.06
N LEU A 152 5.49 10.82 18.43
CA LEU A 152 5.57 9.44 17.94
C LEU A 152 5.21 9.29 16.46
N ALA A 153 4.37 10.16 15.92
CA ALA A 153 4.00 10.15 14.51
C ALA A 153 5.07 10.76 13.60
N PHE A 154 6.01 11.52 14.17
CA PHE A 154 6.95 12.33 13.43
C PHE A 154 7.85 11.56 12.45
N PRO A 155 8.48 10.43 12.82
CA PRO A 155 9.30 9.67 11.88
C PRO A 155 8.51 9.23 10.64
N LEU A 156 7.26 8.81 10.83
CA LEU A 156 6.38 8.39 9.72
C LEU A 156 5.92 9.58 8.87
N LEU A 157 5.65 10.72 9.49
CA LEU A 157 5.34 11.95 8.76
C LEU A 157 6.50 12.43 7.90
N PHE A 158 7.73 12.32 8.42
CA PHE A 158 8.93 12.64 7.67
C PHE A 158 9.10 11.70 6.47
N GLU A 159 8.97 10.39 6.69
CA GLU A 159 9.05 9.37 5.64
C GLU A 159 7.95 9.57 4.59
N TYR A 160 6.71 9.79 5.02
CA TYR A 160 5.57 10.06 4.14
C TYR A 160 5.82 11.29 3.26
N ASN A 161 6.28 12.39 3.84
CA ASN A 161 6.58 13.60 3.10
C ASN A 161 7.72 13.39 2.10
N THR A 162 8.76 12.65 2.49
CA THR A 162 9.90 12.35 1.60
C THR A 162 9.47 11.47 0.42
N GLU A 163 8.62 10.49 0.61
CA GLU A 163 8.15 9.61 -0.46
C GLU A 163 7.12 10.27 -1.39
N VAL A 164 6.21 11.04 -0.84
CA VAL A 164 5.12 11.66 -1.58
C VAL A 164 5.52 13.00 -2.17
N LEU A 165 6.30 13.80 -1.44
CA LEU A 165 6.66 15.18 -1.79
C LEU A 165 7.98 15.32 -2.56
N ASN A 166 8.74 14.28 -2.77
CA ASN A 166 10.01 14.31 -3.54
C ASN A 166 9.90 14.89 -4.96
N LYS A 167 8.88 15.68 -5.22
CA LYS A 167 8.61 16.32 -6.52
C LYS A 167 8.54 17.84 -6.51
N THR A 168 8.68 18.53 -5.38
CA THR A 168 8.61 20.01 -5.38
C THR A 168 9.42 20.65 -4.24
N ASP A 169 10.00 21.85 -4.52
CA ASP A 169 10.77 22.70 -3.60
C ASP A 169 10.01 23.20 -2.33
N LEU A 170 8.83 22.65 -2.08
CA LEU A 170 8.04 22.89 -0.86
C LEU A 170 8.57 22.14 0.36
N ASP A 171 9.49 21.19 0.15
CA ASP A 171 9.96 20.25 1.17
C ASP A 171 10.69 20.92 2.34
N ASN A 172 11.56 21.87 2.06
CA ASN A 172 12.36 22.53 3.10
C ASN A 172 11.49 23.39 4.04
N PHE A 173 10.48 24.06 3.52
CA PHE A 173 9.60 24.90 4.32
C PHE A 173 8.71 24.09 5.28
N TYR A 174 8.21 22.95 4.84
CA TYR A 174 7.42 22.04 5.69
C TYR A 174 8.30 21.35 6.74
N LEU A 175 9.52 20.94 6.38
CA LEU A 175 10.48 20.33 7.31
C LEU A 175 10.90 21.30 8.41
N GLU A 176 11.26 22.54 8.08
CA GLU A 176 11.58 23.58 9.05
C GLU A 176 10.40 23.89 9.99
N ARG A 177 9.20 23.89 9.47
CA ARG A 177 7.99 24.15 10.27
C ARG A 177 7.66 22.99 11.21
N LEU A 178 7.87 21.75 10.78
CA LEU A 178 7.72 20.54 11.58
C LEU A 178 8.80 20.48 12.66
N GLU A 179 10.06 20.72 12.31
CA GLU A 179 11.17 20.79 13.27
C GLU A 179 10.94 21.86 14.34
N HIS A 180 10.50 23.04 13.94
CA HIS A 180 10.20 24.14 14.87
C HIS A 180 9.00 23.82 15.79
N SER A 181 8.00 23.09 15.31
CA SER A 181 6.88 22.59 16.10
C SER A 181 7.31 21.59 17.16
N LEU A 182 8.18 20.66 16.82
CA LEU A 182 8.72 19.65 17.73
C LEU A 182 9.62 20.27 18.81
N LEU A 183 10.50 21.18 18.42
CA LEU A 183 11.37 21.86 19.37
C LEU A 183 10.56 22.68 20.39
N LYS A 184 9.41 23.22 19.99
CA LYS A 184 8.48 23.87 20.92
C LYS A 184 7.80 22.91 21.88
N GLU A 185 7.44 21.71 21.44
CA GLU A 185 6.84 20.69 22.31
C GLU A 185 7.86 20.12 23.31
N ILE A 186 9.09 19.85 22.88
CA ILE A 186 10.18 19.35 23.74
C ILE A 186 10.55 20.40 24.80
N ASN A 187 10.52 21.68 24.46
CA ASN A 187 10.86 22.78 25.39
C ASN A 187 9.66 23.27 26.25
N ALA A 188 8.45 22.71 26.03
CA ALA A 188 7.24 23.00 26.78
C ALA A 188 6.97 22.03 27.94
N VAL A 189 7.84 21.01 28.12
CA VAL A 189 7.89 20.08 29.26
C VAL A 189 8.97 20.52 30.22
#